data_6fa84447fdd0aa8d16d50c5549b45048
#
_entry.id   6fa84447fdd0aa8d16d50c5549b45048
#
_cell.length_a   1.000
_cell.length_b   1.000
_cell.length_c   1.000
_cell.angle_alpha   90.00
_cell.angle_beta   90.00
_cell.angle_gamma   90.00
#
_symmetry.space_group_name_H-M   'P 1'
#
loop_
_entity.id
_entity.type
_entity.pdbx_description
1 polymer ?
#
loop_
_entity_poly.entity_id
_entity_poly.type
_entity_poly.pdbx_seq_one_letter_code
_entity_poly.pdbx_strand_id
1 'polypeptide(L)'
;MLNMKDYPLVLAMIQPEPFPGSFLNKGEKIESIIDKALKEVKMLHECGFDGYIIQNRNDAPVKQKADIQHITYMTVLADRLKKAYPNMKQGILVNWDGVASLAVADAVGADFVRIEHTYTGVEVGYAGFMEAQCVDVCEFRKKIDTNVSVFADIQEIHYEQIGGKTISEAARDLVQNAFADGIFVGGKNIEESIEMSKIVRTKVGSNVPILLSSGSNIDNVQELLKYFDGVSVGTWIKNGNMRNPIDPDRAKAFCKKAKGR
;
A
#
# COMPACT_ATOMS: atom_id res chain seq x y z
N MET A 1 13.69 -7.66 1.16
CA MET A 1 12.77 -7.95 2.31
C MET A 1 12.91 -6.86 3.35
N LEU A 2 11.80 -6.35 3.88
CA LEU A 2 11.83 -5.42 5.01
C LEU A 2 12.26 -6.14 6.30
N ASN A 3 13.09 -5.47 7.11
CA ASN A 3 13.58 -6.00 8.39
C ASN A 3 12.99 -5.22 9.56
N MET A 4 12.92 -5.83 10.75
CA MET A 4 12.43 -5.13 11.96
C MET A 4 13.22 -3.84 12.29
N LYS A 5 14.45 -3.70 11.81
CA LYS A 5 15.26 -2.47 11.95
C LYS A 5 14.80 -1.31 11.06
N ASP A 6 13.99 -1.60 10.05
CA ASP A 6 13.47 -0.56 9.15
C ASP A 6 12.30 0.23 9.79
N TYR A 7 11.71 -0.27 10.88
CA TYR A 7 10.54 0.33 11.53
C TYR A 7 10.92 1.31 12.64
N PRO A 8 10.07 2.31 12.93
CA PRO A 8 8.80 2.58 12.27
C PRO A 8 8.97 3.22 10.90
N LEU A 9 8.10 2.86 9.94
CA LEU A 9 8.09 3.39 8.58
C LEU A 9 7.11 4.56 8.41
N VAL A 10 7.58 5.64 7.81
CA VAL A 10 6.76 6.77 7.36
C VAL A 10 6.68 6.73 5.84
N LEU A 11 5.55 6.26 5.32
CA LEU A 11 5.33 6.04 3.89
C LEU A 11 4.36 7.07 3.30
N ALA A 12 4.55 7.43 2.05
CA ALA A 12 3.61 8.25 1.29
C ALA A 12 2.94 7.45 0.17
N MET A 13 1.69 7.80 -0.18
CA MET A 13 0.99 7.22 -1.31
C MET A 13 1.29 8.01 -2.59
N ILE A 14 1.88 7.36 -3.58
CA ILE A 14 2.04 7.85 -4.95
C ILE A 14 0.90 7.26 -5.79
N GLN A 15 0.01 8.12 -6.25
CA GLN A 15 -1.09 7.74 -7.14
C GLN A 15 -0.89 8.43 -8.48
N PRO A 16 -0.24 7.77 -9.44
CA PRO A 16 0.04 8.36 -10.75
C PRO A 16 -1.25 8.74 -11.47
N GLU A 17 -1.12 9.63 -12.44
CA GLU A 17 -2.19 9.89 -13.41
C GLU A 17 -2.63 8.58 -14.10
N PRO A 18 -3.88 8.50 -14.60
CA PRO A 18 -4.36 7.30 -15.26
C PRO A 18 -3.44 6.84 -16.38
N PHE A 19 -3.06 5.58 -16.38
CA PHE A 19 -2.17 5.02 -17.41
C PHE A 19 -2.82 5.04 -18.80
N PRO A 20 -2.00 5.07 -19.87
CA PRO A 20 -2.52 4.95 -21.23
C PRO A 20 -3.41 3.72 -21.40
N GLY A 21 -4.59 3.88 -22.00
CA GLY A 21 -5.60 2.84 -22.14
C GLY A 21 -6.59 2.72 -20.98
N SER A 22 -6.35 3.39 -19.84
CA SER A 22 -7.31 3.48 -18.75
C SER A 22 -8.48 4.40 -19.10
N PHE A 23 -9.65 4.11 -18.57
CA PHE A 23 -10.90 4.85 -18.87
C PHE A 23 -10.79 6.36 -18.62
N LEU A 24 -10.07 6.76 -17.57
CA LEU A 24 -9.90 8.17 -17.20
C LEU A 24 -8.70 8.85 -17.86
N ASN A 25 -7.87 8.13 -18.63
CA ASN A 25 -6.75 8.75 -19.35
C ASN A 25 -7.25 9.68 -20.47
N LYS A 26 -6.77 10.92 -20.47
CA LYS A 26 -7.15 11.96 -21.44
C LYS A 26 -6.09 12.18 -22.53
N GLY A 27 -5.30 11.16 -22.85
CA GLY A 27 -4.19 11.25 -23.80
C GLY A 27 -2.83 11.49 -23.15
N GLU A 28 -2.75 11.42 -21.81
CA GLU A 28 -1.49 11.49 -21.08
C GLU A 28 -0.60 10.30 -21.47
N LYS A 29 0.67 10.59 -21.80
CA LYS A 29 1.67 9.58 -22.15
C LYS A 29 2.43 9.12 -20.91
N ILE A 30 2.95 7.89 -20.96
CA ILE A 30 3.65 7.28 -19.82
C ILE A 30 4.86 8.11 -19.38
N GLU A 31 5.60 8.73 -20.29
CA GLU A 31 6.76 9.55 -19.96
C GLU A 31 6.37 10.74 -19.08
N SER A 32 5.26 11.44 -19.41
CA SER A 32 4.76 12.56 -18.60
C SER A 32 4.32 12.10 -17.20
N ILE A 33 3.69 10.94 -17.13
CA ILE A 33 3.27 10.34 -15.84
C ILE A 33 4.50 10.02 -14.99
N ILE A 34 5.53 9.43 -15.58
CA ILE A 34 6.80 9.12 -14.89
C ILE A 34 7.46 10.41 -14.38
N ASP A 35 7.53 11.44 -15.21
CA ASP A 35 8.16 12.72 -14.82
C ASP A 35 7.46 13.39 -13.63
N LYS A 36 6.12 13.31 -13.58
CA LYS A 36 5.34 13.80 -12.43
C LYS A 36 5.64 12.99 -11.17
N ALA A 37 5.62 11.66 -11.26
CA ALA A 37 5.91 10.79 -10.14
C ALA A 37 7.35 10.92 -9.63
N LEU A 38 8.33 11.10 -10.51
CA LEU A 38 9.72 11.38 -10.13
C LEU A 38 9.85 12.66 -9.31
N LYS A 39 9.11 13.73 -9.67
CA LYS A 39 9.08 14.97 -8.88
C LYS A 39 8.49 14.75 -7.50
N GLU A 40 7.43 13.96 -7.37
CA GLU A 40 6.84 13.60 -6.08
C GLU A 40 7.81 12.79 -5.22
N VAL A 41 8.44 11.74 -5.78
CA VAL A 41 9.40 10.91 -5.02
C VAL A 41 10.63 11.72 -4.60
N LYS A 42 11.14 12.62 -5.47
CA LYS A 42 12.21 13.54 -5.12
C LYS A 42 11.86 14.37 -3.89
N MET A 43 10.69 14.97 -3.90
CA MET A 43 10.18 15.78 -2.78
C MET A 43 10.05 14.97 -1.50
N LEU A 44 9.48 13.76 -1.58
CA LEU A 44 9.36 12.85 -0.42
C LEU A 44 10.73 12.50 0.17
N HIS A 45 11.70 12.20 -0.69
CA HIS A 45 13.08 11.95 -0.28
C HIS A 45 13.69 13.16 0.45
N GLU A 46 13.54 14.36 -0.10
CA GLU A 46 14.03 15.61 0.50
C GLU A 46 13.31 15.96 1.81
N CYS A 47 12.04 15.56 1.98
CA CYS A 47 11.30 15.69 3.23
C CYS A 47 11.68 14.63 4.28
N GLY A 48 12.41 13.57 3.90
CA GLY A 48 12.89 12.52 4.79
C GLY A 48 11.91 11.37 5.03
N PHE A 49 10.98 11.11 4.10
CA PHE A 49 10.17 9.89 4.13
C PHE A 49 11.04 8.65 3.98
N ASP A 50 10.65 7.55 4.62
CA ASP A 50 11.37 6.27 4.53
C ASP A 50 11.08 5.55 3.21
N GLY A 51 9.91 5.81 2.63
CA GLY A 51 9.50 5.19 1.38
C GLY A 51 8.14 5.66 0.89
N TYR A 52 7.65 4.95 -0.11
CA TYR A 52 6.36 5.23 -0.75
C TYR A 52 5.70 3.95 -1.26
N ILE A 53 4.40 4.02 -1.46
CA ILE A 53 3.61 2.97 -2.11
C ILE A 53 3.05 3.54 -3.42
N ILE A 54 3.30 2.87 -4.54
CA ILE A 54 2.72 3.22 -5.84
C ILE A 54 1.40 2.47 -5.99
N GLN A 55 0.31 3.21 -6.21
CA GLN A 55 -1.01 2.65 -6.45
C GLN A 55 -1.63 3.26 -7.69
N ASN A 56 -2.06 2.45 -8.65
CA ASN A 56 -2.73 2.92 -9.86
C ASN A 56 -4.25 3.18 -9.65
N ARG A 57 -4.62 3.79 -8.53
CA ARG A 57 -6.01 4.11 -8.18
C ARG A 57 -6.75 4.94 -9.24
N ASN A 58 -6.03 5.80 -9.96
CA ASN A 58 -6.63 6.67 -10.96
C ASN A 58 -7.00 5.95 -12.27
N ASP A 59 -6.64 4.67 -12.42
CA ASP A 59 -7.08 3.83 -13.54
C ASP A 59 -8.54 3.37 -13.44
N ALA A 60 -9.25 3.77 -12.37
CA ALA A 60 -10.65 3.41 -12.15
C ALA A 60 -11.56 3.72 -13.37
N PRO A 61 -12.59 2.88 -13.64
CA PRO A 61 -12.95 1.67 -12.90
C PRO A 61 -12.00 0.51 -13.19
N VAL A 62 -11.68 -0.27 -12.14
CA VAL A 62 -10.79 -1.42 -12.24
C VAL A 62 -11.53 -2.71 -11.86
N LYS A 63 -10.99 -3.83 -12.26
CA LYS A 63 -11.44 -5.18 -11.90
C LYS A 63 -10.39 -5.89 -11.05
N GLN A 64 -10.74 -7.01 -10.44
CA GLN A 64 -9.83 -7.75 -9.56
C GLN A 64 -8.54 -8.20 -10.26
N LYS A 65 -8.63 -8.67 -11.51
CA LYS A 65 -7.46 -9.01 -12.31
C LYS A 65 -7.05 -7.82 -13.18
N ALA A 66 -5.81 -7.40 -13.03
CA ALA A 66 -5.26 -6.27 -13.78
C ALA A 66 -5.11 -6.60 -15.27
N ASP A 67 -5.38 -5.61 -16.12
CA ASP A 67 -5.11 -5.73 -17.55
C ASP A 67 -3.60 -5.59 -17.82
N ILE A 68 -3.16 -6.18 -18.92
CA ILE A 68 -1.73 -6.25 -19.30
C ILE A 68 -1.08 -4.86 -19.35
N GLN A 69 -1.80 -3.84 -19.86
CA GLN A 69 -1.27 -2.48 -19.93
C GLN A 69 -1.03 -1.88 -18.54
N HIS A 70 -1.89 -2.15 -17.55
CA HIS A 70 -1.69 -1.66 -16.18
C HIS A 70 -0.42 -2.25 -15.57
N ILE A 71 -0.20 -3.56 -15.74
CA ILE A 71 1.01 -4.24 -15.27
C ILE A 71 2.25 -3.67 -15.97
N THR A 72 2.19 -3.51 -17.29
CA THR A 72 3.31 -3.02 -18.09
C THR A 72 3.70 -1.59 -17.70
N TYR A 73 2.73 -0.67 -17.64
CA TYR A 73 3.02 0.72 -17.29
C TYR A 73 3.43 0.89 -15.83
N MET A 74 2.82 0.12 -14.90
CA MET A 74 3.25 0.11 -13.51
C MET A 74 4.71 -0.37 -13.38
N THR A 75 5.10 -1.40 -14.13
CA THR A 75 6.49 -1.91 -14.12
C THR A 75 7.46 -0.82 -14.59
N VAL A 76 7.17 -0.17 -15.72
CA VAL A 76 8.05 0.90 -16.25
C VAL A 76 8.16 2.07 -15.28
N LEU A 77 7.04 2.51 -14.70
CA LEU A 77 7.02 3.57 -13.71
C LEU A 77 7.84 3.20 -12.47
N ALA A 78 7.53 2.04 -11.86
CA ALA A 78 8.18 1.59 -10.64
C ALA A 78 9.70 1.40 -10.81
N ASP A 79 10.15 0.85 -11.95
CA ASP A 79 11.58 0.70 -12.28
C ASP A 79 12.29 2.06 -12.33
N ARG A 80 11.69 3.07 -12.98
CA ARG A 80 12.27 4.42 -13.06
C ARG A 80 12.38 5.09 -11.69
N LEU A 81 11.35 4.94 -10.84
CA LEU A 81 11.37 5.51 -9.48
C LEU A 81 12.41 4.78 -8.60
N LYS A 82 12.46 3.45 -8.65
CA LYS A 82 13.43 2.66 -7.87
C LYS A 82 14.87 2.96 -8.26
N LYS A 83 15.17 3.08 -9.55
CA LYS A 83 16.51 3.44 -10.04
C LYS A 83 16.93 4.85 -9.63
N ALA A 84 15.99 5.81 -9.62
CA ALA A 84 16.28 7.19 -9.22
C ALA A 84 16.50 7.31 -7.69
N TYR A 85 15.78 6.52 -6.87
CA TYR A 85 15.83 6.58 -5.41
C TYR A 85 15.97 5.18 -4.79
N PRO A 86 17.11 4.48 -5.01
CA PRO A 86 17.27 3.07 -4.65
C PRO A 86 17.19 2.80 -3.15
N ASN A 87 17.50 3.79 -2.32
CA ASN A 87 17.50 3.68 -0.86
C ASN A 87 16.14 3.93 -0.21
N MET A 88 15.17 4.49 -0.95
CA MET A 88 13.81 4.60 -0.45
C MET A 88 13.10 3.26 -0.53
N LYS A 89 12.35 2.91 0.50
CA LYS A 89 11.48 1.72 0.49
C LYS A 89 10.37 1.91 -0.52
N GLN A 90 10.23 0.95 -1.42
CA GLN A 90 9.20 0.99 -2.46
C GLN A 90 8.18 -0.12 -2.26
N GLY A 91 6.93 0.25 -2.10
CA GLY A 91 5.78 -0.67 -2.11
C GLY A 91 5.03 -0.60 -3.44
N ILE A 92 4.51 -1.73 -3.88
CA ILE A 92 3.70 -1.85 -5.10
C ILE A 92 2.29 -2.29 -4.74
N LEU A 93 1.32 -1.59 -5.31
CA LEU A 93 -0.11 -1.91 -5.23
C LEU A 93 -0.73 -1.72 -6.61
N VAL A 94 -0.74 -2.78 -7.41
CA VAL A 94 -1.54 -2.85 -8.64
C VAL A 94 -2.97 -3.16 -8.22
N ASN A 95 -3.82 -2.16 -8.24
CA ASN A 95 -5.18 -2.23 -7.66
C ASN A 95 -5.80 -3.64 -7.75
N TRP A 96 -6.21 -4.17 -6.61
CA TRP A 96 -6.96 -5.42 -6.42
C TRP A 96 -6.31 -6.71 -6.95
N ASP A 97 -5.12 -6.67 -7.57
CA ASP A 97 -4.41 -7.84 -8.10
C ASP A 97 -3.08 -8.06 -7.37
N GLY A 98 -3.11 -8.98 -6.40
CA GLY A 98 -1.93 -9.31 -5.60
C GLY A 98 -0.83 -10.00 -6.40
N VAL A 99 -1.20 -10.84 -7.38
CA VAL A 99 -0.22 -11.53 -8.25
C VAL A 99 0.47 -10.53 -9.17
N ALA A 100 -0.29 -9.60 -9.78
CA ALA A 100 0.27 -8.53 -10.58
C ALA A 100 1.17 -7.60 -9.76
N SER A 101 0.75 -7.24 -8.53
CA SER A 101 1.57 -6.46 -7.61
C SER A 101 2.90 -7.14 -7.32
N LEU A 102 2.88 -8.44 -7.04
CA LEU A 102 4.08 -9.21 -6.75
C LEU A 102 4.98 -9.36 -7.98
N ALA A 103 4.41 -9.58 -9.17
CA ALA A 103 5.16 -9.64 -10.42
C ALA A 103 5.89 -8.33 -10.73
N VAL A 104 5.20 -7.19 -10.57
CA VAL A 104 5.82 -5.87 -10.75
C VAL A 104 6.92 -5.65 -9.71
N ALA A 105 6.63 -5.93 -8.44
CA ALA A 105 7.59 -5.71 -7.35
C ALA A 105 8.88 -6.53 -7.52
N ASP A 106 8.76 -7.79 -7.88
CA ASP A 106 9.91 -8.66 -8.15
C ASP A 106 10.73 -8.14 -9.34
N ALA A 107 10.06 -7.83 -10.45
CA ALA A 107 10.71 -7.37 -11.68
C ALA A 107 11.55 -6.08 -11.49
N VAL A 108 11.16 -5.20 -10.54
CA VAL A 108 11.84 -3.91 -10.32
C VAL A 108 12.70 -3.89 -9.06
N GLY A 109 12.72 -4.97 -8.28
CA GLY A 109 13.42 -5.03 -7.00
C GLY A 109 12.79 -4.15 -5.92
N ALA A 110 11.47 -4.03 -5.89
CA ALA A 110 10.75 -3.33 -4.84
C ALA A 110 10.84 -4.08 -3.50
N ASP A 111 10.61 -3.38 -2.41
CA ASP A 111 10.81 -3.93 -1.06
C ASP A 111 9.60 -4.76 -0.59
N PHE A 112 8.39 -4.38 -0.98
CA PHE A 112 7.16 -5.04 -0.57
C PHE A 112 6.00 -4.82 -1.55
N VAL A 113 4.96 -5.63 -1.40
CA VAL A 113 3.65 -5.38 -2.00
C VAL A 113 2.63 -5.09 -0.89
N ARG A 114 1.63 -4.24 -1.19
CA ARG A 114 0.40 -4.13 -0.41
C ARG A 114 -0.74 -4.77 -1.20
N ILE A 115 -1.46 -5.68 -0.57
CA ILE A 115 -2.66 -6.29 -1.13
C ILE A 115 -3.85 -5.75 -0.34
N GLU A 116 -4.54 -4.78 -0.91
CA GLU A 116 -5.57 -3.98 -0.25
C GLU A 116 -6.89 -4.73 -0.10
N HIS A 117 -7.28 -5.54 -1.11
CA HIS A 117 -8.55 -6.24 -1.12
C HIS A 117 -8.36 -7.75 -1.10
N THR A 118 -9.18 -8.42 -0.31
CA THR A 118 -9.40 -9.88 -0.34
C THR A 118 -8.12 -10.71 -0.44
N TYR A 119 -7.12 -10.42 0.38
CA TYR A 119 -6.03 -11.38 0.50
C TYR A 119 -6.57 -12.70 1.05
N THR A 120 -7.44 -12.63 2.08
CA THR A 120 -8.24 -13.75 2.58
C THR A 120 -9.72 -13.38 2.63
N GLY A 121 -10.61 -14.35 2.45
CA GLY A 121 -12.05 -14.11 2.50
C GLY A 121 -12.63 -13.64 1.16
N VAL A 122 -13.82 -13.06 1.21
CA VAL A 122 -14.58 -12.58 0.04
C VAL A 122 -15.20 -11.23 0.36
N GLU A 123 -15.14 -10.30 -0.58
CA GLU A 123 -15.75 -8.97 -0.48
C GLU A 123 -16.69 -8.70 -1.65
N VAL A 124 -17.64 -7.78 -1.43
CA VAL A 124 -18.52 -7.25 -2.47
C VAL A 124 -18.36 -5.74 -2.56
N GLY A 125 -18.08 -5.27 -3.75
CA GLY A 125 -17.99 -3.86 -4.05
C GLY A 125 -18.67 -3.50 -5.37
N TYR A 126 -18.38 -2.30 -5.90
CA TYR A 126 -19.00 -1.83 -7.15
C TYR A 126 -18.66 -2.70 -8.36
N ALA A 127 -17.56 -3.43 -8.33
CA ALA A 127 -17.15 -4.34 -9.41
C ALA A 127 -17.66 -5.78 -9.22
N GLY A 128 -18.51 -6.02 -8.21
CA GLY A 128 -19.07 -7.32 -7.90
C GLY A 128 -18.30 -8.06 -6.81
N PHE A 129 -18.25 -9.38 -6.93
CA PHE A 129 -17.52 -10.24 -5.99
C PHE A 129 -16.02 -10.18 -6.23
N MET A 130 -15.27 -10.09 -5.14
CA MET A 130 -13.82 -10.28 -5.13
C MET A 130 -13.46 -11.49 -4.27
N GLU A 131 -12.68 -12.40 -4.85
CA GLU A 131 -12.30 -13.68 -4.25
C GLU A 131 -10.92 -13.60 -3.57
N ALA A 132 -10.67 -14.51 -2.63
CA ALA A 132 -9.39 -14.61 -1.93
C ALA A 132 -8.23 -14.84 -2.90
N GLN A 133 -7.13 -14.10 -2.68
CA GLN A 133 -5.96 -14.14 -3.56
C GLN A 133 -4.75 -14.86 -2.95
N CYS A 134 -4.82 -15.22 -1.66
CA CYS A 134 -3.66 -15.75 -0.94
C CYS A 134 -3.05 -17.00 -1.57
N VAL A 135 -3.87 -17.91 -2.11
CA VAL A 135 -3.37 -19.13 -2.75
C VAL A 135 -2.56 -18.78 -3.99
N ASP A 136 -3.14 -18.00 -4.92
CA ASP A 136 -2.48 -17.59 -6.16
C ASP A 136 -1.18 -16.81 -5.87
N VAL A 137 -1.21 -15.92 -4.88
CA VAL A 137 -0.03 -15.11 -4.48
C VAL A 137 1.07 -16.00 -3.88
N CYS A 138 0.72 -16.93 -3.00
CA CYS A 138 1.69 -17.85 -2.39
C CYS A 138 2.31 -18.78 -3.43
N GLU A 139 1.52 -19.35 -4.33
CA GLU A 139 2.01 -20.19 -5.42
C GLU A 139 2.92 -19.40 -6.36
N PHE A 140 2.52 -18.19 -6.74
CA PHE A 140 3.31 -17.33 -7.61
C PHE A 140 4.62 -16.91 -6.91
N ARG A 141 4.56 -16.50 -5.62
CA ARG A 141 5.74 -16.15 -4.81
C ARG A 141 6.77 -17.29 -4.82
N LYS A 142 6.32 -18.52 -4.61
CA LYS A 142 7.16 -19.72 -4.66
C LYS A 142 7.72 -19.97 -6.06
N LYS A 143 6.89 -19.81 -7.09
CA LYS A 143 7.27 -20.05 -8.49
C LYS A 143 8.40 -19.14 -8.96
N ILE A 144 8.37 -17.85 -8.57
CA ILE A 144 9.39 -16.86 -8.98
C ILE A 144 10.54 -16.75 -7.96
N ASP A 145 10.49 -17.50 -6.87
CA ASP A 145 11.50 -17.54 -5.79
C ASP A 145 11.86 -16.14 -5.25
N THR A 146 10.85 -15.29 -5.02
CA THR A 146 11.07 -13.90 -4.62
C THR A 146 11.10 -13.70 -3.12
N ASN A 147 11.93 -12.73 -2.68
CA ASN A 147 12.01 -12.26 -1.30
C ASN A 147 11.21 -10.97 -1.04
N VAL A 148 10.36 -10.55 -1.97
CA VAL A 148 9.48 -9.40 -1.78
C VAL A 148 8.52 -9.69 -0.63
N SER A 149 8.43 -8.76 0.33
CA SER A 149 7.53 -8.91 1.47
C SER A 149 6.07 -8.70 1.03
N VAL A 150 5.17 -9.57 1.51
CA VAL A 150 3.73 -9.48 1.24
C VAL A 150 3.03 -8.88 2.45
N PHE A 151 2.50 -7.68 2.28
CA PHE A 151 1.65 -7.02 3.26
C PHE A 151 0.21 -7.04 2.76
N ALA A 152 -0.71 -7.47 3.61
CA ALA A 152 -2.13 -7.56 3.27
C ALA A 152 -2.97 -6.71 4.21
N ASP A 153 -4.00 -6.06 3.69
CA ASP A 153 -4.99 -5.37 4.51
C ASP A 153 -5.85 -6.43 5.21
N ILE A 154 -6.12 -6.19 6.50
CA ILE A 154 -6.95 -7.11 7.28
C ILE A 154 -8.41 -7.04 6.85
N GLN A 155 -8.84 -5.88 6.41
CA GLN A 155 -10.16 -5.60 5.81
C GLN A 155 -10.11 -4.29 5.02
N GLU A 156 -10.99 -4.16 4.04
CA GLU A 156 -11.22 -2.89 3.34
C GLU A 156 -12.54 -2.27 3.80
N ILE A 157 -12.46 -1.04 4.32
CA ILE A 157 -13.60 -0.37 4.96
C ILE A 157 -14.68 0.12 4.00
N HIS A 158 -14.38 0.18 2.69
CA HIS A 158 -15.30 0.67 1.66
C HIS A 158 -16.09 -0.47 0.98
N TYR A 159 -15.83 -1.72 1.39
CA TYR A 159 -16.41 -2.93 0.81
C TYR A 159 -17.03 -3.79 1.89
N GLU A 160 -18.04 -4.58 1.53
CA GLU A 160 -18.70 -5.48 2.45
C GLU A 160 -18.04 -6.85 2.41
N GLN A 161 -17.51 -7.27 3.55
CA GLN A 161 -17.00 -8.63 3.71
C GLN A 161 -18.14 -9.63 3.89
N ILE A 162 -18.05 -10.75 3.19
CA ILE A 162 -18.97 -11.85 3.36
C ILE A 162 -18.36 -12.90 4.30
N GLY A 163 -19.13 -13.31 5.31
CA GLY A 163 -18.75 -14.41 6.19
C GLY A 163 -18.07 -14.04 7.52
N GLY A 164 -18.17 -12.77 7.91
CA GLY A 164 -18.05 -12.27 9.30
C GLY A 164 -17.03 -12.90 10.24
N LYS A 165 -15.73 -12.94 9.88
CA LYS A 165 -14.68 -13.30 10.83
C LYS A 165 -14.41 -12.15 11.81
N THR A 166 -14.06 -12.49 13.04
CA THR A 166 -13.51 -11.50 13.98
C THR A 166 -12.14 -11.03 13.50
N ILE A 167 -11.73 -9.81 13.90
CA ILE A 167 -10.39 -9.26 13.58
C ILE A 167 -9.27 -10.20 14.03
N SER A 168 -9.43 -10.86 15.19
CA SER A 168 -8.46 -11.84 15.68
C SER A 168 -8.33 -13.08 14.77
N GLU A 169 -9.46 -13.58 14.25
CA GLU A 169 -9.46 -14.71 13.31
C GLU A 169 -8.89 -14.30 11.95
N ALA A 170 -9.25 -13.12 11.44
CA ALA A 170 -8.70 -12.58 10.21
C ALA A 170 -7.18 -12.39 10.30
N ALA A 171 -6.67 -11.82 11.40
CA ALA A 171 -5.24 -11.66 11.62
C ALA A 171 -4.50 -13.01 11.66
N ARG A 172 -5.07 -14.03 12.32
CA ARG A 172 -4.50 -15.38 12.31
C ARG A 172 -4.44 -15.95 10.89
N ASP A 173 -5.52 -15.82 10.15
CA ASP A 173 -5.60 -16.37 8.79
C ASP A 173 -4.60 -15.70 7.85
N LEU A 174 -4.43 -14.37 7.94
CA LEU A 174 -3.44 -13.64 7.15
C LEU A 174 -2.03 -14.18 7.35
N VAL A 175 -1.63 -14.41 8.60
CA VAL A 175 -0.22 -14.75 8.93
C VAL A 175 0.01 -16.25 8.90
N GLN A 176 -0.87 -17.06 9.53
CA GLN A 176 -0.63 -18.49 9.72
C GLN A 176 -1.09 -19.33 8.54
N ASN A 177 -2.15 -18.93 7.85
CA ASN A 177 -2.74 -19.71 6.75
C ASN A 177 -2.40 -19.13 5.37
N ALA A 178 -2.23 -17.81 5.28
CA ALA A 178 -1.99 -17.10 4.03
C ALA A 178 -0.56 -16.51 3.91
N PHE A 179 0.29 -16.69 4.94
CA PHE A 179 1.72 -16.37 4.93
C PHE A 179 2.04 -14.91 4.56
N ALA A 180 1.19 -13.97 4.97
CA ALA A 180 1.51 -12.55 4.89
C ALA A 180 2.68 -12.22 5.84
N ASP A 181 3.63 -11.39 5.37
CA ASP A 181 4.79 -10.96 6.14
C ASP A 181 4.46 -9.76 7.04
N GLY A 182 3.36 -9.04 6.76
CA GLY A 182 2.87 -7.92 7.56
C GLY A 182 1.41 -7.61 7.26
N ILE A 183 0.82 -6.76 8.08
CA ILE A 183 -0.61 -6.45 8.04
C ILE A 183 -0.80 -4.93 7.96
N PHE A 184 -1.64 -4.48 7.01
CA PHE A 184 -2.23 -3.16 7.04
C PHE A 184 -3.55 -3.19 7.80
N VAL A 185 -3.73 -2.26 8.73
CA VAL A 185 -4.92 -2.14 9.56
C VAL A 185 -5.53 -0.75 9.35
N GLY A 186 -6.83 -0.71 9.09
CA GLY A 186 -7.63 0.50 9.01
C GLY A 186 -9.06 0.23 9.45
N GLY A 187 -9.58 1.07 10.32
CA GLY A 187 -10.97 1.10 10.75
C GLY A 187 -11.70 2.30 10.13
N LYS A 188 -12.98 2.44 10.44
CA LYS A 188 -13.82 3.55 9.99
C LYS A 188 -13.39 4.91 10.57
N ASN A 189 -12.63 4.87 11.65
CA ASN A 189 -12.02 6.03 12.31
C ASN A 189 -10.71 5.61 12.98
N ILE A 190 -9.98 6.56 13.54
CA ILE A 190 -8.67 6.32 14.16
C ILE A 190 -8.77 5.48 15.43
N GLU A 191 -9.80 5.70 16.24
CA GLU A 191 -10.03 4.96 17.48
C GLU A 191 -10.25 3.46 17.17
N GLU A 192 -11.06 3.16 16.18
CA GLU A 192 -11.29 1.77 15.72
C GLU A 192 -10.00 1.17 15.17
N SER A 193 -9.22 1.93 14.38
CA SER A 193 -7.92 1.47 13.85
C SER A 193 -6.96 1.11 14.98
N ILE A 194 -6.89 1.90 16.05
CA ILE A 194 -6.06 1.64 17.23
C ILE A 194 -6.54 0.37 17.95
N GLU A 195 -7.84 0.23 18.19
CA GLU A 195 -8.37 -0.99 18.84
C GLU A 195 -8.11 -2.23 18.00
N MET A 196 -8.31 -2.16 16.70
CA MET A 196 -7.98 -3.26 15.80
C MET A 196 -6.48 -3.61 15.87
N SER A 197 -5.59 -2.62 15.87
CA SER A 197 -4.14 -2.86 15.96
C SER A 197 -3.75 -3.61 17.24
N LYS A 198 -4.38 -3.29 18.37
CA LYS A 198 -4.17 -4.00 19.65
C LYS A 198 -4.62 -5.46 19.58
N ILE A 199 -5.80 -5.71 18.98
CA ILE A 199 -6.31 -7.09 18.77
C ILE A 199 -5.37 -7.88 17.86
N VAL A 200 -4.97 -7.28 16.74
CA VAL A 200 -4.03 -7.88 15.79
C VAL A 200 -2.70 -8.17 16.47
N ARG A 201 -2.11 -7.19 17.17
CA ARG A 201 -0.85 -7.34 17.90
C ARG A 201 -0.90 -8.48 18.91
N THR A 202 -1.98 -8.57 19.68
CA THR A 202 -2.20 -9.66 20.64
C THR A 202 -2.21 -11.02 19.95
N LYS A 203 -2.75 -11.09 18.73
CA LYS A 203 -2.88 -12.35 17.98
C LYS A 203 -1.61 -12.80 17.27
N VAL A 204 -0.90 -11.87 16.63
CA VAL A 204 0.26 -12.19 15.75
C VAL A 204 1.61 -11.97 16.41
N GLY A 205 1.66 -11.31 17.57
CA GLY A 205 2.89 -11.02 18.29
C GLY A 205 3.68 -9.84 17.72
N SER A 206 4.90 -9.62 18.26
CA SER A 206 5.75 -8.47 17.92
C SER A 206 6.58 -8.64 16.65
N ASN A 207 6.68 -9.85 16.12
CA ASN A 207 7.52 -10.14 14.96
C ASN A 207 6.83 -9.86 13.62
N VAL A 208 5.51 -9.62 13.63
CA VAL A 208 4.74 -9.27 12.43
C VAL A 208 4.47 -7.77 12.45
N PRO A 209 4.99 -7.01 11.48
CA PRO A 209 4.77 -5.57 11.42
C PRO A 209 3.30 -5.25 11.09
N ILE A 210 2.78 -4.24 11.79
CA ILE A 210 1.42 -3.73 11.62
C ILE A 210 1.51 -2.27 11.18
N LEU A 211 1.02 -1.96 10.00
CA LEU A 211 1.02 -0.61 9.45
C LEU A 211 -0.39 -0.05 9.39
N LEU A 212 -0.52 1.25 9.60
CA LEU A 212 -1.79 1.94 9.41
C LEU A 212 -2.06 2.11 7.91
N SER A 213 -3.24 1.69 7.44
CA SER A 213 -3.62 1.77 6.02
C SER A 213 -4.05 3.17 5.61
N SER A 214 -4.78 3.90 6.46
CA SER A 214 -5.36 5.21 6.14
C SER A 214 -5.64 6.07 7.37
N GLY A 215 -5.98 7.35 7.16
CA GLY A 215 -6.43 8.26 8.21
C GLY A 215 -5.31 9.02 8.94
N SER A 216 -4.02 8.78 8.61
CA SER A 216 -2.92 9.53 9.22
C SER A 216 -2.90 11.00 8.75
N ASN A 217 -2.63 11.89 9.69
CA ASN A 217 -2.48 13.33 9.48
C ASN A 217 -1.49 13.91 10.51
N ILE A 218 -1.22 15.23 10.44
CA ILE A 218 -0.24 15.88 11.31
C ILE A 218 -0.65 15.85 12.79
N ASP A 219 -1.94 15.82 13.09
CA ASP A 219 -2.44 15.91 14.46
C ASP A 219 -2.36 14.57 15.19
N ASN A 220 -2.43 13.45 14.44
CA ASN A 220 -2.52 12.11 15.01
C ASN A 220 -1.29 11.22 14.80
N VAL A 221 -0.39 11.56 13.88
CA VAL A 221 0.70 10.65 13.47
C VAL A 221 1.61 10.19 14.62
N GLN A 222 1.93 11.07 15.58
CA GLN A 222 2.76 10.69 16.73
C GLN A 222 2.05 9.72 17.67
N GLU A 223 0.74 9.87 17.85
CA GLU A 223 -0.04 8.94 18.65
C GLU A 223 -0.16 7.58 17.95
N LEU A 224 -0.42 7.59 16.64
CA LEU A 224 -0.52 6.37 15.83
C LEU A 224 0.76 5.54 15.88
N LEU A 225 1.93 6.16 15.82
CA LEU A 225 3.21 5.47 15.88
C LEU A 225 3.54 4.80 17.23
N LYS A 226 2.68 4.95 18.23
CA LYS A 226 2.74 4.15 19.47
C LYS A 226 2.08 2.78 19.34
N TYR A 227 1.19 2.62 18.35
CA TYR A 227 0.39 1.41 18.13
C TYR A 227 0.75 0.68 16.84
N PHE A 228 1.32 1.41 15.89
CA PHE A 228 1.68 0.91 14.55
C PHE A 228 3.19 0.96 14.33
N ASP A 229 3.71 -0.04 13.64
CA ASP A 229 5.12 -0.09 13.21
C ASP A 229 5.39 0.82 11.99
N GLY A 230 4.35 1.48 11.48
CA GLY A 230 4.46 2.47 10.43
C GLY A 230 3.10 3.02 10.01
N VAL A 231 3.15 4.11 9.28
CA VAL A 231 1.97 4.81 8.77
C VAL A 231 2.12 5.09 7.28
N SER A 232 1.01 5.03 6.54
CA SER A 232 0.94 5.56 5.19
C SER A 232 0.10 6.83 5.16
N VAL A 233 0.54 7.86 4.44
CA VAL A 233 -0.19 9.10 4.26
C VAL A 233 -0.42 9.39 2.79
N GLY A 234 -1.67 9.70 2.44
CA GLY A 234 -2.07 10.06 1.08
C GLY A 234 -2.84 11.38 1.06
N THR A 235 -4.11 11.29 1.39
CA THR A 235 -5.08 12.39 1.29
C THR A 235 -4.65 13.66 2.02
N TRP A 236 -4.05 13.54 3.22
CA TRP A 236 -3.67 14.71 3.99
C TRP A 236 -2.56 15.53 3.33
N ILE A 237 -1.50 14.90 2.82
CA ILE A 237 -0.41 15.60 2.12
C ILE A 237 -0.79 16.08 0.72
N LYS A 238 -1.99 15.72 0.25
CA LYS A 238 -2.59 16.11 -1.05
C LYS A 238 -3.78 17.06 -0.88
N ASN A 239 -3.80 17.85 0.18
CA ASN A 239 -4.84 18.84 0.44
C ASN A 239 -6.27 18.28 0.43
N GLY A 240 -6.47 17.10 1.00
CA GLY A 240 -7.78 16.47 1.16
C GLY A 240 -8.32 15.74 -0.08
N ASN A 241 -7.58 15.71 -1.19
CA ASN A 241 -8.00 14.99 -2.40
C ASN A 241 -6.83 14.14 -2.94
N MET A 242 -7.03 12.82 -3.01
CA MET A 242 -6.00 11.88 -3.47
C MET A 242 -5.53 12.09 -4.92
N ARG A 243 -6.30 12.82 -5.74
CA ARG A 243 -5.92 13.16 -7.13
C ARG A 243 -5.05 14.41 -7.23
N ASN A 244 -4.93 15.18 -6.17
CA ASN A 244 -4.04 16.33 -6.15
C ASN A 244 -2.57 15.87 -6.10
N PRO A 245 -1.63 16.68 -6.61
CA PRO A 245 -0.21 16.47 -6.36
C PRO A 245 0.09 16.60 -4.87
N ILE A 246 1.20 16.03 -4.45
CA ILE A 246 1.69 16.16 -3.08
C ILE A 246 2.09 17.61 -2.82
N ASP A 247 1.59 18.17 -1.73
CA ASP A 247 1.95 19.51 -1.24
C ASP A 247 3.28 19.42 -0.46
N PRO A 248 4.33 20.14 -0.88
CA PRO A 248 5.66 20.06 -0.28
C PRO A 248 5.69 20.44 1.20
N ASP A 249 4.95 21.50 1.56
CA ASP A 249 4.95 22.02 2.93
C ASP A 249 4.24 21.05 3.87
N ARG A 250 3.12 20.47 3.42
CA ARG A 250 2.41 19.45 4.17
C ARG A 250 3.24 18.17 4.31
N ALA A 251 3.88 17.71 3.24
CA ALA A 251 4.75 16.54 3.29
C ALA A 251 5.90 16.74 4.28
N LYS A 252 6.56 17.89 4.22
CA LYS A 252 7.65 18.24 5.16
C LYS A 252 7.17 18.33 6.60
N ALA A 253 6.05 19.00 6.85
CA ALA A 253 5.46 19.15 8.18
C ALA A 253 5.07 17.78 8.77
N PHE A 254 4.41 16.92 7.96
CA PHE A 254 4.02 15.57 8.38
C PHE A 254 5.24 14.72 8.76
N CYS A 255 6.24 14.65 7.87
CA CYS A 255 7.43 13.83 8.11
C CYS A 255 8.21 14.30 9.35
N LYS A 256 8.38 15.63 9.49
CA LYS A 256 9.00 16.24 10.68
C LYS A 256 8.26 15.83 11.96
N LYS A 257 6.94 15.92 11.97
CA LYS A 257 6.10 15.54 13.10
C LYS A 257 6.20 14.04 13.40
N ALA A 258 6.08 13.20 12.38
CA ALA A 258 6.16 11.75 12.51
C ALA A 258 7.50 11.29 13.12
N LYS A 259 8.60 11.94 12.76
CA LYS A 259 9.96 11.60 13.25
C LYS A 259 10.38 12.33 14.54
N GLY A 260 9.48 13.10 15.17
CA GLY A 260 9.75 13.81 16.42
C GLY A 260 10.81 14.92 16.31
N ARG A 261 10.91 15.54 15.14
CA ARG A 261 11.91 16.57 14.84
C ARG A 261 11.29 17.96 14.69
#